data_ee275aeb24a8834baa8719b31199defa
#
_entry.id   ee275aeb24a8834baa8719b31199defa
#
_cell.length_a   1.000
_cell.length_b   1.000
_cell.length_c   1.000
_cell.angle_alpha   90.00
_cell.angle_beta   90.00
_cell.angle_gamma   90.00
#
_symmetry.space_group_name_H-M   'P 1'
#
loop_
_entity.id
_entity.type
_entity.pdbx_description
1 polymer ?
#
loop_
_entity_poly.entity_id
_entity_poly.type
_entity_poly.pdbx_seq_one_letter_code
_entity_poly.pdbx_strand_id
1 'polypeptide(L)'
;MTLLAAAFDLPSLPVWSSYAAVMVGGVAGASHAARRGFDVIGVLGLAIAGGLGGLLLRDVLLQKGTPVVLTDPRYLLFAALAALIGFFFAGLIARFVGVLLVLDALAMGLFVSLGASAAFYYDLGAPAAVFLGVTTGVGGTILRDLLSGEPPSVMRPGIFSGVAALFGSLVFVALADFGVDTLLNQLITIVAVFGMRLLAMWRGWESPTSVAVTDRLWDFWSRAKHPPPATPGEPVGLHGTGAIPMAVLTTDMPLPAHTAARDGDTGEMAAVRLEKSVTPDSTEPR
;
A
#
# COMPACT_ATOMS: atom_id res chain seq x y z
N MET A 1 12.51 41.89 0.93
CA MET A 1 13.00 40.54 0.58
C MET A 1 13.42 39.71 1.80
N THR A 2 13.76 40.31 2.92
CA THR A 2 14.20 39.62 4.14
C THR A 2 13.07 39.02 4.99
N LEU A 3 11.82 39.48 4.86
CA LEU A 3 10.66 38.93 5.60
C LEU A 3 10.08 37.65 4.98
N LEU A 4 10.33 37.37 3.68
CA LEU A 4 9.90 36.12 3.05
C LEU A 4 10.86 34.96 3.35
N ALA A 5 12.13 35.22 3.62
CA ALA A 5 13.09 34.21 4.03
C ALA A 5 12.82 33.66 5.43
N ALA A 6 12.33 34.50 6.34
CA ALA A 6 11.99 34.10 7.71
C ALA A 6 10.71 33.24 7.80
N ALA A 7 9.87 33.19 6.76
CA ALA A 7 8.64 32.40 6.76
C ALA A 7 8.87 30.91 6.38
N PHE A 8 10.07 30.54 5.93
CA PHE A 8 10.38 29.18 5.48
C PHE A 8 11.60 28.55 6.18
N ASP A 9 12.21 29.23 7.16
CA ASP A 9 13.14 28.58 8.07
C ASP A 9 12.33 27.64 8.99
N LEU A 10 12.12 26.43 8.52
CA LEU A 10 11.81 25.28 9.34
C LEU A 10 13.03 25.05 10.25
N PRO A 11 13.07 25.55 11.49
CA PRO A 11 14.32 25.61 12.25
C PRO A 11 14.86 24.28 12.70
N SER A 12 14.28 23.18 12.23
CA SER A 12 14.62 21.84 12.72
C SER A 12 14.66 20.74 11.67
N LEU A 13 14.23 21.00 10.42
CA LEU A 13 14.37 19.99 9.37
C LEU A 13 15.62 20.30 8.56
N PRO A 14 16.65 19.46 8.59
CA PRO A 14 17.75 19.65 7.65
C PRO A 14 17.18 19.51 6.24
N VAL A 15 17.21 20.58 5.47
CA VAL A 15 16.66 20.68 4.10
C VAL A 15 17.18 19.54 3.22
N TRP A 16 18.37 19.00 3.54
CA TRP A 16 18.94 17.85 2.85
C TRP A 16 18.07 16.59 2.93
N SER A 17 17.32 16.37 4.03
CA SER A 17 16.45 15.20 4.17
C SER A 17 15.28 15.24 3.19
N SER A 18 14.75 16.42 2.89
CA SER A 18 13.74 16.62 1.86
C SER A 18 14.28 16.34 0.46
N TYR A 19 15.49 16.82 0.15
CA TYR A 19 16.13 16.52 -1.13
C TYR A 19 16.48 15.05 -1.26
N ALA A 20 16.94 14.40 -0.19
CA ALA A 20 17.17 12.96 -0.17
C ALA A 20 15.89 12.18 -0.43
N ALA A 21 14.77 12.58 0.19
CA ALA A 21 13.45 11.96 -0.05
C ALA A 21 13.04 12.08 -1.53
N VAL A 22 13.22 13.27 -2.13
CA VAL A 22 12.90 13.51 -3.54
C VAL A 22 13.78 12.66 -4.45
N MET A 23 15.08 12.58 -4.17
CA MET A 23 16.01 11.75 -4.95
C MET A 23 15.62 10.28 -4.88
N VAL A 24 15.46 9.73 -3.69
CA VAL A 24 15.17 8.30 -3.52
C VAL A 24 13.79 7.96 -4.08
N GLY A 25 12.76 8.75 -3.77
CA GLY A 25 11.41 8.57 -4.29
C GLY A 25 11.33 8.76 -5.80
N GLY A 26 12.06 9.75 -6.33
CA GLY A 26 12.15 10.01 -7.77
C GLY A 26 12.85 8.89 -8.55
N VAL A 27 13.97 8.36 -8.05
CA VAL A 27 14.65 7.19 -8.64
C VAL A 27 13.75 5.96 -8.61
N ALA A 28 13.02 5.74 -7.51
CA ALA A 28 12.04 4.65 -7.42
C ALA A 28 10.92 4.82 -8.46
N GLY A 29 10.38 6.03 -8.62
CA GLY A 29 9.35 6.36 -9.62
C GLY A 29 9.84 6.20 -11.05
N ALA A 30 11.01 6.75 -11.38
CA ALA A 30 11.64 6.62 -12.69
C ALA A 30 11.93 5.16 -13.06
N SER A 31 12.45 4.38 -12.11
CA SER A 31 12.75 2.96 -12.31
C SER A 31 11.48 2.15 -12.53
N HIS A 32 10.37 2.52 -11.85
CA HIS A 32 9.06 1.92 -12.06
C HIS A 32 8.55 2.18 -13.49
N ALA A 33 8.65 3.42 -13.97
CA ALA A 33 8.27 3.81 -15.32
C ALA A 33 9.10 3.08 -16.39
N ALA A 34 10.43 3.10 -16.25
CA ALA A 34 11.33 2.51 -17.23
C ALA A 34 11.13 0.99 -17.38
N ARG A 35 10.84 0.28 -16.29
CA ARG A 35 10.51 -1.17 -16.35
C ARG A 35 9.21 -1.47 -17.09
N ARG A 36 8.33 -0.47 -17.23
CA ARG A 36 7.05 -0.60 -17.94
C ARG A 36 7.09 -0.12 -19.38
N GLY A 37 8.28 0.30 -19.84
CA GLY A 37 8.46 0.75 -21.20
C GLY A 37 7.90 2.16 -21.46
N PHE A 38 7.75 2.99 -20.41
CA PHE A 38 7.43 4.40 -20.60
C PHE A 38 8.58 5.12 -21.30
N ASP A 39 8.25 6.12 -22.11
CA ASP A 39 9.21 6.97 -22.75
C ASP A 39 9.89 7.94 -21.75
N VAL A 40 10.79 8.77 -22.24
CA VAL A 40 11.55 9.73 -21.40
C VAL A 40 10.61 10.66 -20.63
N ILE A 41 9.51 11.11 -21.26
CA ILE A 41 8.54 12.01 -20.63
C ILE A 41 7.78 11.29 -19.53
N GLY A 42 7.36 10.06 -19.77
CA GLY A 42 6.70 9.20 -18.78
C GLY A 42 7.62 8.89 -17.59
N VAL A 43 8.91 8.62 -17.85
CA VAL A 43 9.90 8.41 -16.79
C VAL A 43 10.07 9.68 -15.94
N LEU A 44 10.17 10.86 -16.57
CA LEU A 44 10.24 12.14 -15.86
C LEU A 44 8.96 12.39 -15.04
N GLY A 45 7.79 12.18 -15.63
CA GLY A 45 6.51 12.35 -14.95
C GLY A 45 6.37 11.46 -13.71
N LEU A 46 6.74 10.17 -13.81
CA LEU A 46 6.69 9.25 -12.68
C LEU A 46 7.79 9.49 -11.64
N ALA A 47 8.94 10.02 -12.05
CA ALA A 47 9.96 10.49 -11.10
C ALA A 47 9.46 11.69 -10.28
N ILE A 48 8.82 12.65 -10.93
CA ILE A 48 8.18 13.79 -10.27
C ILE A 48 7.08 13.31 -9.32
N ALA A 49 6.20 12.43 -9.77
CA ALA A 49 5.12 11.89 -8.95
C ALA A 49 5.64 11.13 -7.72
N GLY A 50 6.63 10.26 -7.90
CA GLY A 50 7.22 9.49 -6.82
C GLY A 50 8.08 10.32 -5.86
N GLY A 51 8.80 11.30 -6.39
CA GLY A 51 9.71 12.15 -5.60
C GLY A 51 9.05 13.36 -4.96
N LEU A 52 8.13 14.02 -5.65
CA LEU A 52 7.51 15.26 -5.18
C LEU A 52 6.06 15.07 -4.71
N GLY A 53 5.41 13.99 -5.14
CA GLY A 53 3.98 13.78 -4.91
C GLY A 53 3.58 13.79 -3.45
N GLY A 54 4.35 13.15 -2.58
CA GLY A 54 4.11 13.15 -1.14
C GLY A 54 4.22 14.55 -0.51
N LEU A 55 5.25 15.32 -0.90
CA LEU A 55 5.44 16.69 -0.42
C LEU A 55 4.36 17.62 -0.93
N LEU A 56 3.95 17.49 -2.21
CA LEU A 56 2.84 18.27 -2.78
C LEU A 56 1.53 18.00 -2.04
N LEU A 57 1.20 16.74 -1.78
CA LEU A 57 0.01 16.38 -1.01
C LEU A 57 0.05 16.96 0.41
N ARG A 58 1.20 16.87 1.08
CA ARG A 58 1.41 17.46 2.40
C ARG A 58 1.13 18.96 2.38
N ASP A 59 1.75 19.69 1.45
CA ASP A 59 1.65 21.14 1.39
C ASP A 59 0.23 21.60 1.01
N VAL A 60 -0.45 20.86 0.14
CA VAL A 60 -1.86 21.10 -0.20
C VAL A 60 -2.78 20.89 1.01
N LEU A 61 -2.53 19.84 1.82
CA LEU A 61 -3.30 19.58 3.04
C LEU A 61 -3.04 20.61 4.14
N LEU A 62 -1.80 21.06 4.26
CA LEU A 62 -1.42 22.09 5.24
C LEU A 62 -1.98 23.47 4.91
N GLN A 63 -2.18 23.81 3.63
CA GLN A 63 -2.68 25.12 3.16
C GLN A 63 -1.94 26.31 3.78
N LYS A 64 -0.64 26.17 4.04
CA LYS A 64 0.18 27.20 4.69
C LYS A 64 0.95 28.08 3.69
N GLY A 65 0.56 28.08 2.44
CA GLY A 65 1.14 28.89 1.37
C GLY A 65 1.41 28.10 0.11
N THR A 66 2.29 28.62 -0.75
CA THR A 66 2.69 27.94 -1.98
C THR A 66 3.51 26.69 -1.63
N PRO A 67 3.23 25.53 -2.26
CA PRO A 67 4.02 24.31 -2.04
C PRO A 67 5.52 24.55 -2.18
N VAL A 68 6.31 23.98 -1.28
CA VAL A 68 7.76 24.15 -1.23
C VAL A 68 8.45 23.77 -2.54
N VAL A 69 7.91 22.80 -3.25
CA VAL A 69 8.37 22.33 -4.55
C VAL A 69 8.35 23.43 -5.62
N LEU A 70 7.42 24.39 -5.51
CA LEU A 70 7.26 25.52 -6.44
C LEU A 70 8.06 26.74 -6.01
N THR A 71 8.43 26.85 -4.74
CA THR A 71 9.19 28.00 -4.21
C THR A 71 10.69 27.81 -4.27
N ASP A 72 11.17 26.56 -4.18
CA ASP A 72 12.60 26.24 -4.31
C ASP A 72 12.85 25.36 -5.55
N PRO A 73 13.50 25.90 -6.60
CA PRO A 73 13.76 25.17 -7.84
C PRO A 73 14.67 23.94 -7.66
N ARG A 74 15.38 23.83 -6.53
CA ARG A 74 16.22 22.67 -6.24
C ARG A 74 15.41 21.38 -6.15
N TYR A 75 14.17 21.42 -5.68
CA TYR A 75 13.30 20.24 -5.67
C TYR A 75 13.06 19.67 -7.07
N LEU A 76 12.78 20.54 -8.03
CA LEU A 76 12.61 20.14 -9.44
C LEU A 76 13.92 19.63 -10.04
N LEU A 77 15.04 20.27 -9.68
CA LEU A 77 16.37 19.82 -10.12
C LEU A 77 16.67 18.40 -9.60
N PHE A 78 16.45 18.14 -8.30
CA PHE A 78 16.65 16.81 -7.74
C PHE A 78 15.70 15.78 -8.33
N ALA A 79 14.46 16.12 -8.62
CA ALA A 79 13.51 15.23 -9.31
C ALA A 79 13.97 14.92 -10.74
N ALA A 80 14.49 15.91 -11.49
CA ALA A 80 15.05 15.70 -12.82
C ALA A 80 16.32 14.84 -12.80
N LEU A 81 17.20 15.06 -11.83
CA LEU A 81 18.38 14.20 -11.62
C LEU A 81 17.99 12.77 -11.27
N ALA A 82 16.96 12.60 -10.42
CA ALA A 82 16.42 11.28 -10.09
C ALA A 82 15.84 10.58 -11.32
N ALA A 83 15.12 11.32 -12.19
CA ALA A 83 14.61 10.79 -13.45
C ALA A 83 15.74 10.32 -14.36
N LEU A 84 16.81 11.11 -14.48
CA LEU A 84 17.98 10.79 -15.30
C LEU A 84 18.68 9.53 -14.77
N ILE A 85 18.92 9.46 -13.47
CA ILE A 85 19.51 8.27 -12.81
C ILE A 85 18.60 7.05 -13.02
N GLY A 86 17.32 7.17 -12.74
CA GLY A 86 16.37 6.08 -12.92
C GLY A 86 16.28 5.60 -14.37
N PHE A 87 16.34 6.51 -15.34
CA PHE A 87 16.31 6.20 -16.76
C PHE A 87 17.56 5.42 -17.21
N PHE A 88 18.74 5.92 -16.90
CA PHE A 88 19.99 5.28 -17.32
C PHE A 88 20.28 3.97 -16.58
N PHE A 89 19.92 3.90 -15.30
CA PHE A 89 20.16 2.72 -14.49
C PHE A 89 18.96 1.77 -14.41
N ALA A 90 17.88 2.04 -15.14
CA ALA A 90 16.68 1.20 -15.13
C ALA A 90 16.98 -0.28 -15.41
N GLY A 91 17.81 -0.57 -16.40
CA GLY A 91 18.21 -1.94 -16.75
C GLY A 91 18.98 -2.66 -15.63
N LEU A 92 19.80 -1.92 -14.88
CA LEU A 92 20.54 -2.45 -13.73
C LEU A 92 19.60 -2.66 -12.54
N ILE A 93 18.77 -1.66 -12.23
CA ILE A 93 17.78 -1.71 -11.13
C ILE A 93 16.75 -2.79 -11.40
N ALA A 94 16.35 -3.01 -12.68
CA ALA A 94 15.41 -4.05 -13.06
C ALA A 94 15.94 -5.47 -12.79
N ARG A 95 17.25 -5.68 -12.84
CA ARG A 95 17.87 -6.98 -12.51
C ARG A 95 17.80 -7.31 -11.02
N PHE A 96 17.72 -6.28 -10.18
CA PHE A 96 17.68 -6.40 -8.73
C PHE A 96 16.36 -5.86 -8.18
N VAL A 97 15.29 -6.64 -8.27
CA VAL A 97 13.96 -6.26 -7.76
C VAL A 97 14.03 -5.79 -6.30
N GLY A 98 14.91 -6.41 -5.49
CA GLY A 98 15.13 -6.00 -4.11
C GLY A 98 15.57 -4.56 -3.95
N VAL A 99 16.39 -4.02 -4.87
CA VAL A 99 16.88 -2.64 -4.79
C VAL A 99 15.71 -1.64 -4.90
N LEU A 100 14.76 -1.88 -5.80
CA LEU A 100 13.59 -1.00 -5.93
C LEU A 100 12.74 -1.00 -4.66
N LEU A 101 12.54 -2.17 -4.06
CA LEU A 101 11.79 -2.30 -2.82
C LEU A 101 12.49 -1.59 -1.65
N VAL A 102 13.82 -1.67 -1.60
CA VAL A 102 14.64 -0.97 -0.60
C VAL A 102 14.55 0.55 -0.80
N LEU A 103 14.66 1.04 -2.03
CA LEU A 103 14.51 2.47 -2.34
C LEU A 103 13.12 2.98 -1.96
N ASP A 104 12.07 2.24 -2.29
CA ASP A 104 10.68 2.57 -1.93
C ASP A 104 10.47 2.59 -0.41
N ALA A 105 11.06 1.63 0.31
CA ALA A 105 11.01 1.59 1.77
C ALA A 105 11.74 2.79 2.41
N LEU A 106 12.90 3.15 1.89
CA LEU A 106 13.68 4.29 2.37
C LEU A 106 12.97 5.62 2.07
N ALA A 107 12.45 5.79 0.84
CA ALA A 107 11.68 6.96 0.47
C ALA A 107 10.46 7.14 1.39
N MET A 108 9.73 6.06 1.67
CA MET A 108 8.59 6.09 2.57
C MET A 108 8.98 6.57 3.97
N GLY A 109 10.07 6.05 4.55
CA GLY A 109 10.56 6.49 5.87
C GLY A 109 10.89 7.98 5.91
N LEU A 110 11.58 8.48 4.88
CA LEU A 110 11.88 9.89 4.71
C LEU A 110 10.61 10.74 4.64
N PHE A 111 9.66 10.36 3.80
CA PHE A 111 8.41 11.12 3.64
C PHE A 111 7.51 11.07 4.88
N VAL A 112 7.43 9.94 5.57
CA VAL A 112 6.67 9.82 6.85
C VAL A 112 7.24 10.79 7.88
N SER A 113 8.56 10.81 8.05
CA SER A 113 9.20 11.69 9.04
C SER A 113 9.00 13.17 8.69
N LEU A 114 9.09 13.53 7.38
CA LEU A 114 8.87 14.89 6.90
C LEU A 114 7.41 15.34 7.06
N GLY A 115 6.46 14.44 6.84
CA GLY A 115 5.03 14.73 7.03
C GLY A 115 4.66 14.94 8.48
N ALA A 116 5.10 14.03 9.36
CA ALA A 116 4.83 14.12 10.79
C ALA A 116 5.48 15.35 11.43
N SER A 117 6.74 15.63 11.09
CA SER A 117 7.44 16.81 11.61
C SER A 117 6.83 18.14 11.16
N ALA A 118 6.29 18.19 9.93
CA ALA A 118 5.59 19.38 9.45
C ALA A 118 4.36 19.71 10.30
N ALA A 119 3.60 18.70 10.73
CA ALA A 119 2.45 18.91 11.61
C ALA A 119 2.85 19.50 12.97
N PHE A 120 3.93 19.02 13.58
CA PHE A 120 4.45 19.58 14.81
C PHE A 120 4.98 21.01 14.64
N TYR A 121 5.64 21.28 13.50
CA TYR A 121 6.10 22.64 13.20
C TYR A 121 4.96 23.66 13.12
N TYR A 122 3.79 23.24 12.65
CA TYR A 122 2.60 24.10 12.56
C TYR A 122 1.65 23.97 13.76
N ASP A 123 2.08 23.36 14.86
CA ASP A 123 1.31 23.18 16.10
C ASP A 123 -0.06 22.50 15.89
N LEU A 124 -0.16 21.56 14.95
CA LEU A 124 -1.41 20.88 14.63
C LEU A 124 -1.72 19.68 15.56
N GLY A 125 -0.76 19.30 16.39
CA GLY A 125 -0.89 18.20 17.36
C GLY A 125 -0.72 16.79 16.78
N ALA A 126 -0.77 15.81 17.69
CA ALA A 126 -0.48 14.39 17.39
C ALA A 126 -1.37 13.75 16.31
N PRO A 127 -2.71 13.90 16.30
CA PRO A 127 -3.54 13.29 15.28
C PRO A 127 -3.22 13.78 13.86
N ALA A 128 -2.95 15.09 13.71
CA ALA A 128 -2.55 15.68 12.45
C ALA A 128 -1.17 15.18 12.00
N ALA A 129 -0.23 14.99 12.94
CA ALA A 129 1.09 14.47 12.66
C ALA A 129 1.02 13.03 12.14
N VAL A 130 0.19 12.17 12.72
CA VAL A 130 -0.05 10.81 12.22
C VAL A 130 -0.66 10.87 10.82
N PHE A 131 -1.70 11.67 10.62
CA PHE A 131 -2.37 11.78 9.33
C PHE A 131 -1.45 12.31 8.22
N LEU A 132 -0.72 13.42 8.49
CA LEU A 132 0.22 14.00 7.53
C LEU A 132 1.42 13.10 7.27
N GLY A 133 1.94 12.41 8.30
CA GLY A 133 3.01 11.43 8.13
C GLY A 133 2.59 10.30 7.20
N VAL A 134 1.44 9.68 7.45
CA VAL A 134 0.91 8.61 6.58
C VAL A 134 0.67 9.14 5.17
N THR A 135 -0.05 10.25 5.03
CA THR A 135 -0.42 10.80 3.71
C THR A 135 0.81 11.20 2.90
N THR A 136 1.81 11.82 3.53
CA THR A 136 3.07 12.19 2.87
C THR A 136 3.84 10.93 2.47
N GLY A 137 3.92 9.94 3.37
CA GLY A 137 4.67 8.70 3.15
C GLY A 137 4.13 7.85 2.00
N VAL A 138 2.80 7.73 1.88
CA VAL A 138 2.18 6.92 0.83
C VAL A 138 1.81 7.73 -0.41
N GLY A 139 1.74 9.05 -0.30
CA GLY A 139 1.21 9.95 -1.33
C GLY A 139 1.97 9.87 -2.65
N GLY A 140 3.29 9.88 -2.61
CA GLY A 140 4.13 9.73 -3.80
C GLY A 140 3.91 8.39 -4.51
N THR A 141 3.78 7.30 -3.76
CA THR A 141 3.50 5.97 -4.28
C THR A 141 2.10 5.89 -4.92
N ILE A 142 1.09 6.47 -4.27
CA ILE A 142 -0.28 6.53 -4.80
C ILE A 142 -0.31 7.30 -6.12
N LEU A 143 0.28 8.50 -6.17
CA LEU A 143 0.32 9.32 -7.38
C LEU A 143 1.08 8.61 -8.51
N ARG A 144 2.22 7.98 -8.21
CA ARG A 144 2.97 7.19 -9.18
C ARG A 144 2.13 6.05 -9.76
N ASP A 145 1.47 5.27 -8.90
CA ASP A 145 0.68 4.11 -9.33
C ASP A 145 -0.53 4.56 -10.17
N LEU A 146 -1.23 5.61 -9.77
CA LEU A 146 -2.35 6.18 -10.53
C LEU A 146 -1.92 6.68 -11.91
N LEU A 147 -0.80 7.42 -12.00
CA LEU A 147 -0.27 7.91 -13.26
C LEU A 147 0.25 6.79 -14.17
N SER A 148 0.67 5.67 -13.58
CA SER A 148 1.05 4.47 -14.35
C SER A 148 -0.13 3.59 -14.76
N GLY A 149 -1.38 4.00 -14.43
CA GLY A 149 -2.59 3.25 -14.76
C GLY A 149 -2.84 2.04 -13.87
N GLU A 150 -2.20 1.98 -12.68
CA GLU A 150 -2.36 0.88 -11.75
C GLU A 150 -3.18 1.27 -10.52
N PRO A 151 -3.94 0.34 -9.98
CA PRO A 151 -4.51 0.55 -8.66
C PRO A 151 -3.40 0.66 -7.62
N PRO A 152 -3.49 1.67 -6.70
CA PRO A 152 -2.45 1.94 -5.72
C PRO A 152 -2.03 0.71 -4.94
N SER A 153 -0.73 0.44 -4.90
CA SER A 153 -0.15 -0.71 -4.20
C SER A 153 -0.45 -0.73 -2.70
N VAL A 154 -0.66 0.45 -2.10
CA VAL A 154 -1.07 0.62 -0.70
C VAL A 154 -2.45 0.02 -0.41
N MET A 155 -3.34 -0.04 -1.43
CA MET A 155 -4.71 -0.55 -1.30
C MET A 155 -4.83 -2.03 -1.69
N ARG A 156 -3.80 -2.61 -2.26
CA ARG A 156 -3.78 -4.04 -2.62
C ARG A 156 -3.37 -4.90 -1.43
N PRO A 157 -3.92 -6.12 -1.30
CA PRO A 157 -3.34 -7.13 -0.41
C PRO A 157 -1.88 -7.34 -0.78
N GLY A 158 -0.97 -7.13 0.16
CA GLY A 158 0.45 -7.24 -0.10
C GLY A 158 1.29 -6.56 0.98
N ILE A 159 2.49 -6.14 0.63
CA ILE A 159 3.47 -5.57 1.57
C ILE A 159 2.86 -4.41 2.36
N PHE A 160 2.93 -4.48 3.67
CA PHE A 160 2.36 -3.58 4.69
C PHE A 160 2.79 -2.10 4.56
N SER A 161 2.56 -1.46 3.39
CA SER A 161 3.00 -0.09 3.14
C SER A 161 2.28 0.93 4.02
N GLY A 162 0.95 0.88 4.04
CA GLY A 162 0.14 1.79 4.86
C GLY A 162 0.36 1.57 6.36
N VAL A 163 0.48 0.30 6.79
CA VAL A 163 0.74 -0.03 8.20
C VAL A 163 2.13 0.43 8.63
N ALA A 164 3.15 0.30 7.79
CA ALA A 164 4.48 0.79 8.08
C ALA A 164 4.53 2.32 8.20
N ALA A 165 3.79 3.03 7.33
CA ALA A 165 3.67 4.49 7.42
C ALA A 165 2.94 4.92 8.70
N LEU A 166 1.85 4.24 9.07
CA LEU A 166 1.13 4.46 10.31
C LEU A 166 2.02 4.21 11.53
N PHE A 167 2.72 3.06 11.56
CA PHE A 167 3.65 2.72 12.64
C PHE A 167 4.73 3.78 12.80
N GLY A 168 5.37 4.21 11.70
CA GLY A 168 6.39 5.25 11.74
C GLY A 168 5.86 6.59 12.23
N SER A 169 4.66 6.98 11.82
CA SER A 169 4.02 8.22 12.28
C SER A 169 3.72 8.16 13.77
N LEU A 170 3.28 7.01 14.30
CA LEU A 170 3.06 6.81 15.74
C LEU A 170 4.39 6.84 16.52
N VAL A 171 5.44 6.23 15.99
CA VAL A 171 6.79 6.31 16.59
C VAL A 171 7.25 7.76 16.65
N PHE A 172 7.07 8.53 15.55
CA PHE A 172 7.43 9.94 15.54
C PHE A 172 6.73 10.74 16.63
N VAL A 173 5.41 10.56 16.76
CA VAL A 173 4.60 11.25 17.79
C VAL A 173 5.05 10.85 19.18
N ALA A 174 5.21 9.57 19.46
CA ALA A 174 5.66 9.10 20.76
C ALA A 174 7.02 9.70 21.16
N LEU A 175 7.99 9.71 20.23
CA LEU A 175 9.30 10.30 20.49
C LEU A 175 9.23 11.82 20.71
N ALA A 176 8.35 12.51 19.98
CA ALA A 176 8.13 13.95 20.17
C ALA A 176 7.55 14.25 21.56
N ASP A 177 6.59 13.44 22.04
CA ASP A 177 6.01 13.56 23.37
C ASP A 177 7.04 13.32 24.50
N PHE A 178 8.04 12.47 24.24
CA PHE A 178 9.18 12.28 25.16
C PHE A 178 10.23 13.41 25.07
N GLY A 179 10.03 14.41 24.23
CA GLY A 179 10.96 15.53 24.08
C GLY A 179 12.25 15.18 23.36
N VAL A 180 12.26 14.13 22.54
CA VAL A 180 13.42 13.74 21.73
C VAL A 180 13.69 14.82 20.67
N ASP A 181 14.96 15.18 20.51
CA ASP A 181 15.38 16.14 19.48
C ASP A 181 14.84 15.77 18.10
N THR A 182 14.41 16.77 17.35
CA THR A 182 13.70 16.58 16.05
C THR A 182 14.54 15.79 15.05
N LEU A 183 15.84 16.05 14.96
CA LEU A 183 16.72 15.32 14.05
C LEU A 183 16.82 13.83 14.42
N LEU A 184 17.03 13.57 15.72
CA LEU A 184 17.10 12.19 16.22
C LEU A 184 15.77 11.47 16.04
N ASN A 185 14.64 12.13 16.31
CA ASN A 185 13.30 11.60 16.10
C ASN A 185 13.09 11.22 14.61
N GLN A 186 13.47 12.10 13.68
CA GLN A 186 13.40 11.79 12.25
C GLN A 186 14.23 10.56 11.87
N LEU A 187 15.49 10.49 12.32
CA LEU A 187 16.38 9.36 12.04
C LEU A 187 15.80 8.05 12.56
N ILE A 188 15.32 8.04 13.80
CA ILE A 188 14.68 6.86 14.41
C ILE A 188 13.43 6.46 13.62
N THR A 189 12.60 7.42 13.24
CA THR A 189 11.40 7.18 12.44
C THR A 189 11.72 6.59 11.08
N ILE A 190 12.72 7.14 10.38
CA ILE A 190 13.18 6.62 9.08
C ILE A 190 13.62 5.15 9.24
N VAL A 191 14.46 4.87 10.24
CA VAL A 191 14.94 3.52 10.51
C VAL A 191 13.80 2.57 10.89
N ALA A 192 12.84 3.03 11.68
CA ALA A 192 11.69 2.24 12.11
C ALA A 192 10.78 1.86 10.91
N VAL A 193 10.44 2.83 10.05
CA VAL A 193 9.63 2.57 8.83
C VAL A 193 10.39 1.65 7.87
N PHE A 194 11.64 1.96 7.61
CA PHE A 194 12.50 1.18 6.73
C PHE A 194 12.65 -0.27 7.24
N GLY A 195 12.98 -0.43 8.51
CA GLY A 195 13.11 -1.73 9.14
C GLY A 195 11.81 -2.54 9.14
N MET A 196 10.67 -1.88 9.44
CA MET A 196 9.36 -2.52 9.39
C MET A 196 9.02 -3.01 7.98
N ARG A 197 9.32 -2.21 6.95
CA ARG A 197 9.12 -2.58 5.54
C ARG A 197 10.01 -3.75 5.13
N LEU A 198 11.30 -3.71 5.49
CA LEU A 198 12.22 -4.82 5.18
C LEU A 198 11.80 -6.11 5.90
N LEU A 199 11.40 -6.00 7.17
CA LEU A 199 10.93 -7.15 7.95
C LEU A 199 9.64 -7.74 7.34
N ALA A 200 8.69 -6.89 6.93
CA ALA A 200 7.46 -7.32 6.28
C ALA A 200 7.75 -8.04 4.95
N MET A 201 8.69 -7.52 4.14
CA MET A 201 9.14 -8.16 2.91
C MET A 201 9.83 -9.51 3.18
N TRP A 202 10.72 -9.56 4.17
CA TRP A 202 11.45 -10.79 4.52
C TRP A 202 10.53 -11.88 5.09
N ARG A 203 9.52 -11.48 5.89
CA ARG A 203 8.55 -12.40 6.47
C ARG A 203 7.38 -12.73 5.53
N GLY A 204 7.27 -12.07 4.38
CA GLY A 204 6.14 -12.23 3.47
C GLY A 204 4.80 -11.83 4.12
N TRP A 205 4.81 -10.83 5.01
CA TRP A 205 3.58 -10.36 5.64
C TRP A 205 2.70 -9.67 4.61
N GLU A 206 1.47 -10.16 4.51
CA GLU A 206 0.44 -9.59 3.65
C GLU A 206 -0.65 -8.94 4.49
N SER A 207 -1.15 -7.80 4.04
CA SER A 207 -2.30 -7.14 4.68
C SER A 207 -3.53 -8.03 4.56
N PRO A 208 -4.22 -8.36 5.67
CA PRO A 208 -5.41 -9.19 5.62
C PRO A 208 -6.51 -8.47 4.82
N THR A 209 -7.16 -9.21 3.94
CA THR A 209 -8.35 -8.71 3.25
C THR A 209 -9.55 -8.69 4.20
N SER A 210 -10.50 -7.78 3.96
CA SER A 210 -11.75 -7.72 4.74
C SER A 210 -12.49 -9.06 4.73
N VAL A 211 -12.50 -9.77 3.61
CA VAL A 211 -13.12 -11.10 3.47
C VAL A 211 -12.42 -12.10 4.38
N ALA A 212 -11.08 -12.18 4.35
CA ALA A 212 -10.34 -13.12 5.20
C ALA A 212 -10.55 -12.87 6.71
N VAL A 213 -10.70 -11.60 7.11
CA VAL A 213 -11.02 -11.27 8.51
C VAL A 213 -12.44 -11.69 8.87
N THR A 214 -13.40 -11.41 7.99
CA THR A 214 -14.80 -11.77 8.19
C THR A 214 -14.97 -13.29 8.26
N ASP A 215 -14.32 -14.04 7.37
CA ASP A 215 -14.37 -15.50 7.36
C ASP A 215 -13.77 -16.08 8.64
N ARG A 216 -12.64 -15.57 9.11
CA ARG A 216 -12.05 -16.00 10.40
C ARG A 216 -12.95 -15.70 11.59
N LEU A 217 -13.60 -14.53 11.62
CA LEU A 217 -14.55 -14.19 12.66
C LEU A 217 -15.79 -15.09 12.60
N TRP A 218 -16.28 -15.34 11.39
CA TRP A 218 -17.43 -16.24 11.18
C TRP A 218 -17.11 -17.68 11.62
N ASP A 219 -15.94 -18.18 11.26
CA ASP A 219 -15.46 -19.50 11.71
C ASP A 219 -15.30 -19.57 13.22
N PHE A 220 -14.79 -18.52 13.85
CA PHE A 220 -14.70 -18.45 15.31
C PHE A 220 -16.09 -18.49 15.97
N TRP A 221 -17.04 -17.68 15.48
CA TRP A 221 -18.41 -17.67 15.99
C TRP A 221 -19.17 -18.95 15.69
N SER A 222 -18.97 -19.58 14.53
CA SER A 222 -19.62 -20.83 14.17
C SER A 222 -19.11 -21.99 15.04
N ARG A 223 -17.81 -22.05 15.30
CA ARG A 223 -17.21 -23.04 16.22
C ARG A 223 -17.66 -22.84 17.67
N ALA A 224 -17.87 -21.59 18.08
CA ALA A 224 -18.39 -21.29 19.41
C ALA A 224 -19.85 -21.73 19.58
N LYS A 225 -20.65 -21.70 18.49
CA LYS A 225 -22.05 -22.15 18.49
C LYS A 225 -22.23 -23.65 18.28
N HIS A 226 -21.32 -24.29 17.55
CA HIS A 226 -21.33 -25.70 17.23
C HIS A 226 -19.97 -26.29 17.53
N PRO A 227 -19.69 -26.65 18.80
CA PRO A 227 -18.44 -27.33 19.11
C PRO A 227 -18.38 -28.66 18.30
N PRO A 228 -17.19 -29.05 17.80
CA PRO A 228 -17.06 -30.28 17.05
C PRO A 228 -17.59 -31.45 17.89
N PRO A 229 -18.24 -32.43 17.26
CA PRO A 229 -18.70 -33.61 17.97
C PRO A 229 -17.50 -34.27 18.69
N ALA A 230 -17.73 -34.64 19.94
CA ALA A 230 -16.68 -35.30 20.72
C ALA A 230 -16.20 -36.54 19.97
N THR A 231 -14.86 -36.66 19.83
CA THR A 231 -14.25 -37.83 19.22
C THR A 231 -14.69 -39.09 19.99
N PRO A 232 -15.18 -40.14 19.32
CA PRO A 232 -15.57 -41.35 20.01
C PRO A 232 -14.32 -41.96 20.72
N GLY A 233 -14.32 -41.92 22.05
CA GLY A 233 -13.26 -42.52 22.84
C GLY A 233 -12.62 -41.62 23.91
N GLU A 234 -12.97 -40.36 24.02
CA GLU A 234 -12.44 -39.52 25.09
C GLU A 234 -13.34 -39.66 26.33
N PRO A 235 -12.81 -40.02 27.52
CA PRO A 235 -13.61 -40.16 28.72
C PRO A 235 -14.16 -38.75 29.09
N VAL A 236 -15.50 -38.66 29.16
CA VAL A 236 -16.19 -37.49 29.64
C VAL A 236 -15.79 -37.22 31.09
N GLY A 237 -14.91 -36.23 31.29
CA GLY A 237 -14.60 -35.71 32.60
C GLY A 237 -15.82 -35.12 33.27
N LEU A 238 -16.29 -35.82 34.29
CA LEU A 238 -17.39 -35.37 35.18
C LEU A 238 -16.95 -34.17 36.01
N HIS A 239 -16.95 -32.97 35.44
CA HIS A 239 -16.90 -31.74 36.22
C HIS A 239 -17.91 -30.74 35.68
N GLY A 240 -19.00 -30.63 36.42
CA GLY A 240 -20.02 -29.56 36.21
C GLY A 240 -21.44 -30.05 36.30
N THR A 241 -21.96 -30.03 37.52
CA THR A 241 -23.39 -30.12 37.80
C THR A 241 -24.18 -29.06 37.04
N GLY A 242 -24.87 -29.47 35.97
CA GLY A 242 -25.77 -28.63 35.21
C GLY A 242 -26.77 -29.53 34.47
N ALA A 243 -28.02 -29.42 34.83
CA ALA A 243 -29.19 -30.18 34.44
C ALA A 243 -29.13 -30.75 33.01
N ILE A 244 -29.37 -32.06 32.89
CA ILE A 244 -29.65 -32.80 31.66
C ILE A 244 -30.96 -32.26 31.07
N PRO A 245 -30.99 -31.70 29.86
CA PRO A 245 -32.26 -31.48 29.18
C PRO A 245 -32.74 -32.84 28.67
N MET A 246 -33.82 -33.29 29.26
CA MET A 246 -34.54 -34.47 28.88
C MET A 246 -35.36 -34.20 27.59
N ALA A 247 -34.67 -34.29 26.46
CA ALA A 247 -35.29 -34.15 25.13
C ALA A 247 -34.51 -34.91 24.06
N VAL A 248 -34.18 -36.18 24.31
CA VAL A 248 -33.75 -37.10 23.25
C VAL A 248 -34.46 -38.46 23.49
N LEU A 249 -35.75 -38.46 23.33
CA LEU A 249 -36.56 -39.66 23.16
C LEU A 249 -37.85 -39.28 22.41
N THR A 250 -37.72 -39.10 21.12
CA THR A 250 -38.78 -39.37 20.12
C THR A 250 -38.13 -39.45 18.77
N THR A 251 -37.76 -40.62 18.40
CA THR A 251 -38.23 -41.46 17.29
C THR A 251 -38.87 -40.70 16.11
N ASP A 252 -38.37 -41.06 14.93
CA ASP A 252 -39.03 -40.97 13.63
C ASP A 252 -39.14 -39.56 13.01
N MET A 253 -38.09 -39.21 12.30
CA MET A 253 -38.27 -38.34 11.14
C MET A 253 -37.77 -39.07 9.89
N PRO A 254 -38.65 -39.31 8.91
CA PRO A 254 -38.24 -39.98 7.67
C PRO A 254 -37.28 -39.10 6.87
N LEU A 255 -36.24 -39.69 6.40
CA LEU A 255 -35.28 -39.08 5.46
C LEU A 255 -36.03 -38.60 4.21
N PRO A 256 -35.80 -37.40 3.72
CA PRO A 256 -36.28 -37.03 2.39
C PRO A 256 -35.52 -37.85 1.35
N ALA A 257 -36.27 -38.65 0.63
CA ALA A 257 -35.81 -39.34 -0.56
C ALA A 257 -35.47 -38.31 -1.64
N HIS A 258 -34.20 -38.01 -1.83
CA HIS A 258 -33.76 -37.39 -3.06
C HIS A 258 -33.32 -38.49 -4.02
N THR A 259 -34.28 -38.88 -4.79
CA THR A 259 -34.29 -39.20 -6.21
C THR A 259 -32.98 -39.62 -6.80
N ALA A 260 -32.98 -40.91 -7.03
CA ALA A 260 -32.10 -41.60 -7.95
C ALA A 260 -32.08 -40.93 -9.34
N ALA A 261 -30.91 -41.00 -9.90
CA ALA A 261 -30.58 -41.14 -11.29
C ALA A 261 -31.74 -41.08 -12.30
N ARG A 262 -31.59 -40.16 -13.22
CA ARG A 262 -32.16 -40.28 -14.54
C ARG A 262 -31.01 -40.28 -15.54
N ASP A 263 -30.61 -41.51 -15.89
CA ASP A 263 -29.85 -41.81 -17.07
C ASP A 263 -30.63 -41.41 -18.31
N GLY A 264 -29.90 -40.87 -19.30
CA GLY A 264 -30.30 -40.96 -20.70
C GLY A 264 -31.02 -39.74 -21.25
N ASP A 265 -30.21 -38.79 -21.77
CA ASP A 265 -30.55 -38.26 -23.09
C ASP A 265 -29.29 -37.73 -23.78
N THR A 266 -28.91 -38.43 -24.81
CA THR A 266 -27.95 -38.04 -25.83
C THR A 266 -28.60 -37.01 -26.71
N GLY A 267 -28.36 -35.71 -26.43
CA GLY A 267 -28.79 -34.59 -27.25
C GLY A 267 -27.59 -33.91 -27.90
N GLU A 268 -27.45 -34.19 -29.14
CA GLU A 268 -26.65 -33.58 -30.16
C GLU A 268 -26.58 -32.05 -30.05
N MET A 269 -25.46 -31.51 -29.58
CA MET A 269 -25.21 -30.07 -29.65
C MET A 269 -24.60 -29.70 -30.99
N ALA A 270 -25.45 -29.18 -31.87
CA ALA A 270 -25.10 -28.57 -33.12
C ALA A 270 -24.09 -27.43 -32.92
N ALA A 271 -22.94 -27.61 -33.55
CA ALA A 271 -21.91 -26.58 -33.69
C ALA A 271 -22.43 -25.44 -34.57
N VAL A 272 -22.61 -24.27 -33.98
CA VAL A 272 -22.80 -23.04 -34.74
C VAL A 272 -21.45 -22.60 -35.30
N ARG A 273 -21.22 -22.96 -36.54
CA ARG A 273 -20.11 -22.53 -37.38
C ARG A 273 -20.45 -21.13 -37.91
N LEU A 274 -19.85 -20.11 -37.38
CA LEU A 274 -19.83 -18.78 -37.99
C LEU A 274 -18.79 -18.80 -39.13
N GLU A 275 -19.27 -19.05 -40.31
CA GLU A 275 -18.55 -18.92 -41.55
C GLU A 275 -18.54 -17.44 -41.96
N LYS A 276 -17.40 -16.78 -41.80
CA LYS A 276 -17.14 -15.47 -42.37
C LYS A 276 -16.73 -15.66 -43.80
N SER A 277 -17.66 -15.49 -44.72
CA SER A 277 -17.38 -15.37 -46.14
C SER A 277 -16.72 -14.01 -46.40
N VAL A 278 -15.45 -14.03 -46.74
CA VAL A 278 -14.75 -12.93 -47.39
C VAL A 278 -14.76 -13.21 -48.88
N THR A 279 -15.52 -12.45 -49.59
CA THR A 279 -15.37 -12.36 -51.07
C THR A 279 -14.44 -11.19 -51.39
N PRO A 280 -13.43 -11.38 -52.25
CA PRO A 280 -12.67 -10.28 -52.77
C PRO A 280 -13.36 -9.74 -54.05
N ASP A 281 -13.64 -8.46 -54.06
CA ASP A 281 -14.01 -7.77 -55.30
C ASP A 281 -12.79 -7.06 -55.87
N SER A 282 -12.46 -7.49 -57.05
CA SER A 282 -11.47 -6.96 -57.95
C SER A 282 -12.13 -5.90 -58.85
N THR A 283 -11.59 -4.70 -58.87
CA THR A 283 -11.52 -3.90 -60.12
C THR A 283 -10.59 -2.68 -59.91
N GLU A 284 -9.43 -2.74 -60.56
CA GLU A 284 -8.71 -1.63 -61.18
C GLU A 284 -9.50 -1.07 -62.39
N PRO A 285 -9.12 0.00 -63.14
CA PRO A 285 -8.09 1.05 -62.90
C PRO A 285 -8.57 2.50 -63.24
N ARG A 286 -7.87 3.49 -62.73
CA ARG A 286 -7.27 4.61 -63.53
C ARG A 286 -6.59 5.62 -62.58
#